data_fca3a8dfc15d213a423cbf1b494ef047
#
_entry.id   fca3a8dfc15d213a423cbf1b494ef047
#
_cell.length_a   1.000
_cell.length_b   1.000
_cell.length_c   1.000
_cell.angle_alpha   90.00
_cell.angle_beta   90.00
_cell.angle_gamma   90.00
#
_symmetry.space_group_name_H-M   'P 1'
#
loop_
_entity.id
_entity.type
_entity.pdbx_description
1 polymer ?
#
loop_
_entity_poly.entity_id
_entity_poly.type
_entity_poly.pdbx_seq_one_letter_code
_entity_poly.pdbx_strand_id
1 'polypeptide(L)'
;MPYSRTDYCRAAQNSRPLGRTPRARVLFFLLIFLAAGTATGPTAQAESAAAGPYGIKAVAVAASKKGAPYAYGATGPKRFDCSGLTLYAFRKAGRRLPRTADQQYEHTQHISRSDREPGDLVFFPKGVTMGHVGIYAGHDRIWHAPRPGTRVRLERIWTGSVRYGRAN
;
A
#
# COMPACT_ATOMS: atom_id res chain seq x y z
N MET A 1 42.83 4.63 -1.08
CA MET A 1 43.25 3.26 -0.74
C MET A 1 42.03 2.34 -0.87
N PRO A 2 42.06 1.37 -1.80
CA PRO A 2 40.90 0.53 -2.07
C PRO A 2 40.86 -0.69 -1.15
N TYR A 3 39.70 -0.99 -0.58
CA TYR A 3 39.46 -2.22 0.16
C TYR A 3 39.09 -3.33 -0.80
N SER A 4 39.91 -4.39 -0.74
CA SER A 4 39.91 -5.54 -1.64
C SER A 4 38.76 -6.51 -1.34
N ARG A 5 38.11 -6.97 -2.41
CA ARG A 5 37.22 -8.14 -2.45
C ARG A 5 38.05 -9.39 -2.33
N THR A 6 38.01 -10.08 -1.22
CA THR A 6 38.35 -11.55 -1.17
C THR A 6 38.37 -11.98 0.30
N ASP A 7 37.23 -12.41 0.85
CA ASP A 7 37.21 -13.27 2.05
C ASP A 7 35.79 -13.73 2.40
N TYR A 8 35.11 -14.41 1.43
CA TYR A 8 33.92 -15.18 1.73
C TYR A 8 33.89 -16.47 0.89
N CYS A 9 34.88 -17.31 1.10
CA CYS A 9 34.81 -18.71 0.66
C CYS A 9 35.77 -19.53 1.51
N ARG A 10 35.31 -20.07 2.66
CA ARG A 10 35.82 -21.30 3.23
C ARG A 10 35.08 -21.64 4.53
N ALA A 11 34.43 -22.74 4.44
CA ALA A 11 34.16 -23.71 5.52
C ALA A 11 32.74 -24.25 5.38
N ALA A 12 32.64 -25.41 4.85
CA ALA A 12 32.22 -26.59 5.58
C ALA A 12 32.08 -27.78 4.65
N GLN A 13 33.09 -28.57 4.62
CA GLN A 13 33.03 -30.01 4.27
C GLN A 13 33.44 -30.77 5.51
N ASN A 14 32.61 -31.69 5.93
CA ASN A 14 32.87 -32.95 6.65
C ASN A 14 31.66 -33.28 7.52
N SER A 15 31.09 -34.47 7.66
CA SER A 15 31.50 -35.85 7.34
C SER A 15 30.23 -36.71 7.61
N ARG A 16 30.02 -37.69 6.81
CA ARG A 16 29.15 -38.85 7.16
C ARG A 16 29.93 -39.80 8.04
N PRO A 17 29.25 -40.62 8.91
CA PRO A 17 29.37 -42.05 8.68
C PRO A 17 28.03 -42.82 8.70
N LEU A 18 28.06 -43.90 7.97
CA LEU A 18 27.13 -45.01 7.91
C LEU A 18 27.11 -45.83 9.22
N GLY A 19 25.94 -46.36 9.59
CA GLY A 19 25.87 -47.29 10.72
C GLY A 19 24.54 -48.03 10.80
N ARG A 20 24.47 -49.17 10.11
CA ARG A 20 23.87 -50.45 10.53
C ARG A 20 22.42 -50.52 10.99
N THR A 21 21.65 -51.26 10.18
CA THR A 21 20.41 -51.92 10.56
C THR A 21 20.64 -53.06 11.56
N PRO A 22 19.68 -53.38 12.43
CA PRO A 22 19.25 -54.76 12.55
C PRO A 22 17.74 -54.96 12.38
N ARG A 23 17.45 -56.14 11.92
CA ARG A 23 16.14 -56.73 11.62
C ARG A 23 15.36 -57.10 12.88
N ALA A 24 14.04 -57.17 12.67
CA ALA A 24 13.06 -58.02 13.29
C ALA A 24 12.40 -57.57 14.61
N ARG A 25 11.09 -57.34 14.57
CA ARG A 25 10.07 -58.30 15.04
C ARG A 25 8.69 -57.70 14.85
N VAL A 26 7.90 -58.42 14.06
CA VAL A 26 6.47 -58.21 13.88
C VAL A 26 5.77 -58.49 15.21
N LEU A 27 5.04 -57.53 15.74
CA LEU A 27 3.99 -57.75 16.72
C LEU A 27 2.79 -56.93 16.29
N PHE A 28 1.76 -57.63 15.88
CA PHE A 28 0.43 -57.12 15.61
C PHE A 28 -0.17 -56.59 16.92
N PHE A 29 -0.29 -55.28 17.03
CA PHE A 29 -1.17 -54.65 17.99
C PHE A 29 -2.29 -53.92 17.23
N LEU A 30 -3.45 -54.50 17.34
CA LEU A 30 -4.70 -53.90 16.92
C LEU A 30 -4.97 -52.68 17.83
N LEU A 31 -4.64 -51.49 17.33
CA LEU A 31 -4.99 -50.22 17.99
C LEU A 31 -6.17 -49.59 17.28
N ILE A 32 -7.26 -49.58 17.99
CA ILE A 32 -8.51 -48.86 17.71
C ILE A 32 -8.14 -47.38 17.54
N PHE A 33 -8.21 -46.86 16.28
CA PHE A 33 -8.10 -45.45 16.02
C PHE A 33 -9.39 -44.74 16.47
N LEU A 34 -9.33 -44.14 17.64
CA LEU A 34 -10.30 -43.14 18.06
C LEU A 34 -10.01 -41.89 17.23
N ALA A 35 -10.82 -41.63 16.22
CA ALA A 35 -10.72 -40.45 15.39
C ALA A 35 -11.09 -39.20 16.21
N ALA A 36 -10.08 -38.57 16.81
CA ALA A 36 -10.23 -37.22 17.32
C ALA A 36 -10.27 -36.27 16.11
N GLY A 37 -11.48 -35.89 15.72
CA GLY A 37 -11.69 -34.85 14.70
C GLY A 37 -11.13 -33.52 15.19
N THR A 38 -9.95 -33.13 14.70
CA THR A 38 -9.47 -31.77 14.83
C THR A 38 -10.28 -30.90 13.87
N ALA A 39 -11.27 -30.21 14.42
CA ALA A 39 -11.94 -29.12 13.71
C ALA A 39 -10.93 -27.99 13.47
N THR A 40 -10.27 -28.03 12.31
CA THR A 40 -9.56 -26.87 11.77
C THR A 40 -10.62 -25.85 11.38
N GLY A 41 -10.94 -24.93 12.31
CA GLY A 41 -11.74 -23.75 12.00
C GLY A 41 -11.05 -22.95 10.90
N PRO A 42 -11.81 -22.25 10.03
CA PRO A 42 -11.24 -21.39 9.03
C PRO A 42 -10.43 -20.31 9.78
N THR A 43 -9.11 -20.33 9.64
CA THR A 43 -8.28 -19.19 9.97
C THR A 43 -8.73 -18.06 9.05
N ALA A 44 -9.44 -17.09 9.60
CA ALA A 44 -9.69 -15.83 8.92
C ALA A 44 -8.32 -15.20 8.67
N GLN A 45 -7.75 -15.45 7.50
CA GLN A 45 -6.65 -14.65 6.98
C GLN A 45 -7.19 -13.25 6.89
N ALA A 46 -6.65 -12.35 7.72
CA ALA A 46 -6.85 -10.93 7.53
C ALA A 46 -6.27 -10.62 6.15
N GLU A 47 -7.16 -10.56 5.16
CA GLU A 47 -6.85 -10.14 3.82
C GLU A 47 -6.30 -8.71 3.96
N SER A 48 -4.98 -8.58 3.86
CA SER A 48 -4.33 -7.28 3.77
C SER A 48 -4.99 -6.59 2.60
N ALA A 49 -5.82 -5.58 2.89
CA ALA A 49 -6.56 -4.86 1.87
C ALA A 49 -5.53 -4.08 1.02
N ALA A 50 -4.97 -4.78 0.04
CA ALA A 50 -4.12 -4.17 -0.98
C ALA A 50 -4.87 -2.99 -1.61
N ALA A 51 -4.15 -1.92 -1.98
CA ALA A 51 -4.74 -0.79 -2.68
C ALA A 51 -5.61 -1.33 -3.81
N GLY A 52 -6.91 -1.13 -3.70
CA GLY A 52 -7.85 -1.70 -4.63
C GLY A 52 -7.53 -1.26 -6.06
N PRO A 53 -8.01 -1.96 -7.09
CA PRO A 53 -7.71 -1.69 -8.50
C PRO A 53 -8.00 -0.24 -8.89
N TYR A 54 -8.85 0.44 -8.17
CA TYR A 54 -9.16 1.86 -8.34
C TYR A 54 -8.00 2.79 -7.98
N GLY A 55 -7.25 2.48 -6.91
CA GLY A 55 -6.14 3.30 -6.43
C GLY A 55 -5.00 3.38 -7.45
N ILE A 56 -4.54 2.25 -7.95
CA ILE A 56 -3.47 2.19 -8.96
C ILE A 56 -3.87 2.92 -10.25
N LYS A 57 -5.11 2.72 -10.70
CA LYS A 57 -5.64 3.43 -11.86
C LYS A 57 -5.73 4.94 -11.62
N ALA A 58 -6.13 5.36 -10.40
CA ALA A 58 -6.19 6.77 -10.04
C ALA A 58 -4.79 7.43 -10.04
N VAL A 59 -3.73 6.73 -9.59
CA VAL A 59 -2.33 7.19 -9.71
C VAL A 59 -1.98 7.45 -11.18
N ALA A 60 -2.27 6.49 -12.07
CA ALA A 60 -1.98 6.62 -13.50
C ALA A 60 -2.73 7.82 -14.12
N VAL A 61 -4.01 8.00 -13.77
CA VAL A 61 -4.81 9.15 -14.23
C VAL A 61 -4.24 10.45 -13.71
N ALA A 62 -3.89 10.55 -12.43
CA ALA A 62 -3.28 11.77 -11.87
C ALA A 62 -1.93 12.09 -12.54
N ALA A 63 -1.10 11.09 -12.78
CA ALA A 63 0.16 11.23 -13.50
C ALA A 63 -0.04 11.77 -14.92
N SER A 64 -1.08 11.33 -15.63
CA SER A 64 -1.42 11.85 -16.97
C SER A 64 -1.82 13.33 -16.98
N LYS A 65 -2.11 13.92 -15.80
CA LYS A 65 -2.43 15.34 -15.62
C LYS A 65 -1.25 16.19 -15.19
N LYS A 66 -0.04 15.62 -15.15
CA LYS A 66 1.19 16.38 -14.90
C LYS A 66 1.23 17.64 -15.78
N GLY A 67 1.54 18.79 -15.15
CA GLY A 67 1.61 20.08 -15.84
C GLY A 67 0.29 20.82 -15.98
N ALA A 68 -0.88 20.21 -15.67
CA ALA A 68 -2.16 20.90 -15.67
C ALA A 68 -2.18 22.01 -14.63
N PRO A 69 -2.64 23.24 -14.96
CA PRO A 69 -2.62 24.37 -14.03
C PRO A 69 -3.55 24.15 -12.83
N TYR A 70 -3.14 24.68 -11.67
CA TYR A 70 -4.03 24.79 -10.53
C TYR A 70 -5.11 25.85 -10.80
N ALA A 71 -6.34 25.55 -10.42
CA ALA A 71 -7.40 26.54 -10.29
C ALA A 71 -8.33 26.15 -9.14
N TYR A 72 -8.56 27.07 -8.20
CA TYR A 72 -9.46 26.82 -7.07
C TYR A 72 -10.87 26.45 -7.57
N GLY A 73 -11.47 25.42 -6.96
CA GLY A 73 -12.77 24.90 -7.34
C GLY A 73 -12.79 24.01 -8.60
N ALA A 74 -11.69 23.87 -9.33
CA ALA A 74 -11.65 23.12 -10.58
C ALA A 74 -11.49 21.62 -10.36
N THR A 75 -12.28 20.84 -11.11
CA THR A 75 -12.32 19.35 -11.08
C THR A 75 -11.89 18.69 -12.39
N GLY A 76 -11.15 19.44 -13.24
CA GLY A 76 -10.66 18.96 -14.54
C GLY A 76 -11.61 19.18 -15.72
N PRO A 77 -11.26 18.69 -16.89
CA PRO A 77 -10.06 17.91 -17.22
C PRO A 77 -8.78 18.72 -17.44
N LYS A 78 -8.87 20.07 -17.58
CA LYS A 78 -7.75 20.96 -17.96
C LYS A 78 -7.11 21.65 -16.76
N ARG A 79 -7.86 21.91 -15.69
CA ARG A 79 -7.42 22.59 -14.46
C ARG A 79 -7.93 21.83 -13.25
N PHE A 80 -7.21 21.94 -12.12
CA PHE A 80 -7.53 21.21 -10.90
C PHE A 80 -7.19 22.02 -9.65
N ASP A 81 -7.99 21.87 -8.59
CA ASP A 81 -7.46 22.03 -7.24
C ASP A 81 -7.07 20.67 -6.64
N CYS A 82 -6.63 20.64 -5.39
CA CYS A 82 -6.11 19.42 -4.75
C CYS A 82 -7.15 18.30 -4.72
N SER A 83 -8.32 18.55 -4.14
CA SER A 83 -9.40 17.56 -4.03
C SER A 83 -10.13 17.32 -5.36
N GLY A 84 -10.10 18.29 -6.27
CA GLY A 84 -10.62 18.13 -7.63
C GLY A 84 -9.77 17.17 -8.48
N LEU A 85 -8.45 17.17 -8.29
CA LEU A 85 -7.58 16.20 -8.96
C LEU A 85 -7.85 14.78 -8.47
N THR A 86 -7.95 14.57 -7.16
CA THR A 86 -8.26 13.26 -6.58
C THR A 86 -9.63 12.77 -7.00
N LEU A 87 -10.66 13.62 -6.91
CA LEU A 87 -12.01 13.33 -7.39
C LEU A 87 -12.01 12.92 -8.87
N TYR A 88 -11.32 13.67 -9.72
CA TYR A 88 -11.24 13.38 -11.15
C TYR A 88 -10.55 12.02 -11.40
N ALA A 89 -9.42 11.80 -10.74
CA ALA A 89 -8.63 10.58 -10.92
C ALA A 89 -9.42 9.34 -10.51
N PHE A 90 -10.04 9.36 -9.34
CA PHE A 90 -10.86 8.25 -8.85
C PHE A 90 -12.11 8.04 -9.69
N ARG A 91 -12.80 9.10 -10.12
CA ARG A 91 -13.94 8.97 -11.03
C ARG A 91 -13.55 8.28 -12.35
N LYS A 92 -12.37 8.59 -12.91
CA LYS A 92 -11.84 7.92 -14.10
C LYS A 92 -11.39 6.48 -13.81
N ALA A 93 -11.03 6.20 -12.58
CA ALA A 93 -10.75 4.85 -12.12
C ALA A 93 -12.02 3.99 -11.90
N GLY A 94 -13.19 4.61 -11.81
CA GLY A 94 -14.46 3.93 -11.55
C GLY A 94 -15.00 4.11 -10.13
N ARG A 95 -14.39 5.00 -9.33
CA ARG A 95 -14.81 5.29 -7.95
C ARG A 95 -15.16 6.76 -7.76
N ARG A 96 -16.23 7.05 -7.03
CA ARG A 96 -16.60 8.43 -6.71
C ARG A 96 -16.04 8.87 -5.37
N LEU A 97 -15.51 10.09 -5.32
CA LEU A 97 -15.11 10.76 -4.10
C LEU A 97 -15.94 12.03 -3.91
N PRO A 98 -16.14 12.50 -2.67
CA PRO A 98 -16.73 13.80 -2.38
C PRO A 98 -15.87 14.95 -2.92
N ARG A 99 -16.44 16.18 -2.86
CA ARG A 99 -15.80 17.35 -3.46
C ARG A 99 -14.60 17.89 -2.67
N THR A 100 -14.68 17.96 -1.35
CA THR A 100 -13.68 18.62 -0.52
C THR A 100 -12.70 17.61 0.10
N ALA A 101 -11.51 18.09 0.50
CA ALA A 101 -10.52 17.24 1.16
C ALA A 101 -11.05 16.64 2.48
N ASP A 102 -11.79 17.44 3.28
CA ASP A 102 -12.40 16.95 4.52
C ASP A 102 -13.38 15.82 4.25
N GLN A 103 -14.32 16.04 3.35
CA GLN A 103 -15.30 15.03 3.00
C GLN A 103 -14.64 13.76 2.42
N GLN A 104 -13.55 13.93 1.64
CA GLN A 104 -12.80 12.79 1.14
C GLN A 104 -12.14 12.01 2.28
N TYR A 105 -11.59 12.69 3.29
CA TYR A 105 -11.04 12.05 4.46
C TYR A 105 -12.10 11.25 5.23
N GLU A 106 -13.23 11.85 5.52
CA GLU A 106 -14.36 11.20 6.18
C GLU A 106 -14.92 10.00 5.40
N HIS A 107 -14.83 10.04 4.05
CA HIS A 107 -15.36 9.01 3.16
C HIS A 107 -14.36 7.87 2.88
N THR A 108 -13.17 7.91 3.44
CA THR A 108 -12.13 6.89 3.25
C THR A 108 -11.94 6.04 4.51
N GLN A 109 -11.51 4.80 4.31
CA GLN A 109 -11.00 4.00 5.41
C GLN A 109 -9.68 4.61 5.89
N HIS A 110 -9.63 5.04 7.14
CA HIS A 110 -8.40 5.55 7.73
C HIS A 110 -7.40 4.42 7.92
N ILE A 111 -6.19 4.60 7.45
CA ILE A 111 -5.12 3.61 7.52
C ILE A 111 -3.88 4.19 8.19
N SER A 112 -3.02 3.32 8.70
CA SER A 112 -1.75 3.71 9.28
C SER A 112 -0.71 4.07 8.20
N ARG A 113 0.37 4.73 8.62
CA ARG A 113 1.48 5.02 7.70
C ARG A 113 2.16 3.76 7.17
N SER A 114 2.22 2.69 7.96
CA SER A 114 2.81 1.41 7.56
C SER A 114 2.00 0.70 6.47
N ASP A 115 0.69 0.89 6.48
CA ASP A 115 -0.25 0.16 5.62
C ASP A 115 -0.56 0.91 4.32
N ARG A 116 0.08 2.08 4.12
CA ARG A 116 -0.16 2.89 2.92
C ARG A 116 0.40 2.23 1.66
N GLU A 117 -0.37 2.29 0.62
CA GLU A 117 -0.04 1.75 -0.70
C GLU A 117 -0.28 2.77 -1.81
N PRO A 118 0.40 2.64 -2.96
CA PRO A 118 0.11 3.52 -4.10
C PRO A 118 -1.38 3.51 -4.45
N GLY A 119 -1.96 4.71 -4.51
CA GLY A 119 -3.39 4.91 -4.71
C GLY A 119 -4.13 5.36 -3.47
N ASP A 120 -3.57 5.24 -2.28
CA ASP A 120 -4.16 5.83 -1.08
C ASP A 120 -4.11 7.36 -1.13
N LEU A 121 -5.02 8.00 -0.41
CA LEU A 121 -5.04 9.44 -0.27
C LEU A 121 -4.17 9.89 0.90
N VAL A 122 -3.43 10.95 0.70
CA VAL A 122 -2.61 11.60 1.73
C VAL A 122 -3.22 12.96 2.02
N PHE A 123 -3.64 13.15 3.24
CA PHE A 123 -4.29 14.36 3.73
C PHE A 123 -3.36 15.16 4.63
N PHE A 124 -3.38 16.48 4.46
CA PHE A 124 -2.56 17.42 5.22
C PHE A 124 -3.48 18.27 6.11
N PRO A 125 -3.47 18.01 7.43
CA PRO A 125 -4.29 18.77 8.36
C PRO A 125 -3.94 20.25 8.38
N LYS A 126 -4.97 21.09 8.54
CA LYS A 126 -4.88 22.54 8.77
C LYS A 126 -5.88 22.92 9.85
N GLY A 127 -5.40 23.05 11.08
CA GLY A 127 -6.29 23.16 12.24
C GLY A 127 -7.16 21.92 12.38
N VAL A 128 -8.47 22.11 12.42
CA VAL A 128 -9.47 21.03 12.56
C VAL A 128 -9.89 20.41 11.22
N THR A 129 -9.41 20.94 10.10
CA THR A 129 -9.81 20.51 8.75
C THR A 129 -8.65 19.91 7.97
N MET A 130 -8.95 19.25 6.85
CA MET A 130 -7.96 18.79 5.87
C MET A 130 -7.72 19.89 4.83
N GLY A 131 -6.65 20.65 5.01
CA GLY A 131 -6.33 21.79 4.14
C GLY A 131 -5.82 21.40 2.75
N HIS A 132 -5.39 20.14 2.57
CA HIS A 132 -4.85 19.65 1.29
C HIS A 132 -4.94 18.13 1.20
N VAL A 133 -4.91 17.62 -0.04
CA VAL A 133 -4.91 16.19 -0.34
C VAL A 133 -4.12 15.89 -1.62
N GLY A 134 -3.49 14.72 -1.65
CA GLY A 134 -2.84 14.15 -2.83
C GLY A 134 -3.04 12.63 -2.90
N ILE A 135 -2.67 12.03 -4.03
CA ILE A 135 -2.71 10.57 -4.24
C ILE A 135 -1.29 10.03 -4.02
N TYR A 136 -1.14 9.10 -3.10
CA TYR A 136 0.13 8.44 -2.82
C TYR A 136 0.61 7.64 -4.04
N ALA A 137 1.85 7.87 -4.45
CA ALA A 137 2.45 7.24 -5.63
C ALA A 137 3.59 6.26 -5.28
N GLY A 138 3.76 5.96 -3.97
CA GLY A 138 4.91 5.20 -3.48
C GLY A 138 6.13 6.09 -3.18
N HIS A 139 7.13 5.53 -2.47
CA HIS A 139 8.42 6.19 -2.18
C HIS A 139 8.27 7.58 -1.54
N ASP A 140 7.33 7.73 -0.60
CA ASP A 140 6.98 8.99 0.06
C ASP A 140 6.65 10.14 -0.90
N ARG A 141 6.02 9.84 -2.05
CA ARG A 141 5.60 10.83 -3.06
C ARG A 141 4.10 10.82 -3.28
N ILE A 142 3.58 11.99 -3.67
CA ILE A 142 2.17 12.18 -4.02
C ILE A 142 2.02 12.89 -5.35
N TRP A 143 0.99 12.54 -6.10
CA TRP A 143 0.45 13.38 -7.17
C TRP A 143 -0.54 14.36 -6.57
N HIS A 144 -0.34 15.66 -6.79
CA HIS A 144 -1.23 16.68 -6.27
C HIS A 144 -1.25 17.95 -7.14
N ALA A 145 -2.26 18.79 -6.93
CA ALA A 145 -2.34 20.15 -7.42
C ALA A 145 -2.13 21.08 -6.21
N PRO A 146 -0.93 21.70 -6.03
CA PRO A 146 -0.57 22.30 -4.74
C PRO A 146 -1.35 23.57 -4.37
N ARG A 147 -1.27 24.62 -5.23
CA ARG A 147 -1.80 25.97 -4.91
C ARG A 147 -1.86 26.85 -6.17
N PRO A 148 -2.52 28.01 -6.10
CA PRO A 148 -2.51 29.01 -7.18
C PRO A 148 -1.08 29.30 -7.69
N GLY A 149 -0.94 29.50 -9.00
CA GLY A 149 0.33 29.74 -9.66
C GLY A 149 1.18 28.47 -9.92
N THR A 150 0.74 27.32 -9.47
CA THR A 150 1.45 26.03 -9.67
C THR A 150 0.69 25.10 -10.62
N ARG A 151 1.31 23.94 -10.85
CA ARG A 151 0.78 22.90 -11.74
C ARG A 151 0.74 21.54 -11.02
N VAL A 152 -0.08 20.64 -11.51
CA VAL A 152 -0.08 19.22 -11.08
C VAL A 152 1.33 18.66 -11.22
N ARG A 153 1.83 18.05 -10.15
CA ARG A 153 3.18 17.47 -10.09
C ARG A 153 3.28 16.31 -9.12
N LEU A 154 4.32 15.53 -9.30
CA LEU A 154 4.76 14.55 -8.31
C LEU A 154 5.72 15.23 -7.35
N GLU A 155 5.47 15.15 -6.06
CA GLU A 155 6.29 15.79 -5.03
C GLU A 155 6.46 14.86 -3.82
N ARG A 156 7.55 15.02 -3.07
CA ARG A 156 7.74 14.31 -1.80
C ARG A 156 6.75 14.83 -0.76
N ILE A 157 6.30 13.94 0.12
CA ILE A 157 5.57 14.33 1.34
C ILE A 157 6.53 15.13 2.21
N TRP A 158 6.21 16.41 2.44
CA TRP A 158 7.12 17.42 3.06
C TRP A 158 6.96 17.55 4.57
N THR A 159 6.05 16.80 5.17
CA THR A 159 5.80 16.81 6.62
C THR A 159 5.41 15.44 7.12
N GLY A 160 5.72 15.14 8.37
CA GLY A 160 5.23 13.92 9.05
C GLY A 160 3.79 14.04 9.55
N SER A 161 3.24 15.26 9.67
CA SER A 161 1.88 15.50 10.13
C SER A 161 0.88 15.31 8.99
N VAL A 162 0.65 14.06 8.61
CA VAL A 162 -0.31 13.66 7.57
C VAL A 162 -1.23 12.56 8.07
N ARG A 163 -2.35 12.39 7.38
CA ARG A 163 -3.29 11.28 7.56
C ARG A 163 -3.39 10.51 6.25
N TYR A 164 -3.72 9.24 6.34
CA TYR A 164 -3.88 8.38 5.17
C TYR A 164 -5.29 7.82 5.13
N GLY A 165 -5.82 7.68 3.92
CA GLY A 165 -7.15 7.11 3.71
C GLY A 165 -7.21 6.30 2.43
N ARG A 166 -7.84 5.14 2.48
CA ARG A 166 -8.07 4.25 1.35
C ARG A 166 -9.50 4.42 0.85
N ALA A 167 -9.64 4.70 -0.44
CA ALA A 167 -10.92 4.77 -1.12
C ALA A 167 -11.30 3.38 -1.64
N ASN A 168 -12.21 2.72 -0.93
CA ASN A 168 -12.73 1.37 -1.27
C ASN A 168 -13.92 1.45 -2.20
#